data_f6c7a20d931726670a2b2d76c65ec636
#
_entry.id   f6c7a20d931726670a2b2d76c65ec636
#
_cell.length_a   1.000
_cell.length_b   1.000
_cell.length_c   1.000
_cell.angle_alpha   90.00
_cell.angle_beta   90.00
_cell.angle_gamma   90.00
#
_symmetry.space_group_name_H-M   'P 1'
#
loop_
_entity.id
_entity.type
_entity.pdbx_description
1 polymer ?
#
loop_
_entity_poly.entity_id
_entity_poly.type
_entity_poly.pdbx_seq_one_letter_code
_entity_poly.pdbx_strand_id
1 'polypeptide(L)'
;NANGRLFDAPDGKVDLLPSWNWQNTVGRTNMLTFEWDAFENAQITGGIGYNKARYYGTLISPTICGKDGASSQTATCSSASQYHTGTARLTDQYFRTLSMNLTARGEFETGPVTHNWSTAFDRIIRQRATINGSAAGKSKVEVKANENIESKLASFKADYPNSWANSANLDANIKVNSLALSDTLGFVDNKYRLTLGGRFQAVEYTNKKEGKSGDAKRFSPMLMAAWVPQPDLVVYGNYMEDLEPADIKTDDDGNTTMSKPRVSRQFEVGVRKNWGDFVTTLNAFQIKRPGYWRGNTKKGTDFAAYKAAGGAAGDKQGFERNRGIEFNTYANLLNKTLRPSFGLMYLQSTVKNYPNAADNLVNGVQVANPRVIAKAGVEWDTPFAKGLTLNGNVSYFGKSYQDTQKQYAFPSYTLVDVGARYKTKLGKNTLTVSSSVENLFNKNYWQVQRGQYDRSFAVVGMPRTYWLKAELDF
;
A
#
# COMPACT_ATOMS: atom_id res chain seq x y z
N ASN A 1 -0.71 -1.84 30.34
CA ASN A 1 0.51 -1.20 30.88
C ASN A 1 0.17 0.23 31.28
N ALA A 2 0.44 0.63 32.51
CA ALA A 2 0.22 1.99 33.03
C ALA A 2 0.88 3.10 32.19
N ASN A 3 1.78 2.79 31.28
CA ASN A 3 2.54 3.72 30.43
C ASN A 3 2.12 3.70 28.95
N GLY A 4 1.00 3.12 28.55
CA GLY A 4 0.53 3.11 27.17
C GLY A 4 1.47 2.36 26.17
N ARG A 5 2.41 1.57 26.67
CA ARG A 5 3.27 0.74 25.82
C ARG A 5 2.64 -0.64 25.62
N LEU A 6 2.55 -1.08 24.38
CA LEU A 6 2.21 -2.45 24.07
C LEU A 6 3.34 -3.38 24.53
N PHE A 7 3.01 -4.63 24.81
CA PHE A 7 4.01 -5.65 25.15
C PHE A 7 4.98 -5.86 23.98
N ASP A 8 6.16 -6.38 24.31
CA ASP A 8 7.20 -6.66 23.30
C ASP A 8 6.70 -7.74 22.33
N ALA A 9 7.16 -7.68 21.09
CA ALA A 9 6.83 -8.69 20.11
C ALA A 9 7.39 -10.05 20.53
N PRO A 10 6.62 -11.14 20.40
CA PRO A 10 7.13 -12.48 20.62
C PRO A 10 8.20 -12.84 19.58
N ASP A 11 8.87 -13.96 19.77
CA ASP A 11 9.80 -14.52 18.77
C ASP A 11 9.06 -14.68 17.43
N GLY A 12 9.68 -14.21 16.34
CA GLY A 12 9.13 -14.28 14.99
C GLY A 12 8.87 -15.69 14.47
N LYS A 13 9.36 -16.71 15.16
CA LYS A 13 9.05 -18.12 14.89
C LYS A 13 7.75 -18.60 15.51
N VAL A 14 7.18 -17.81 16.42
CA VAL A 14 5.91 -18.15 17.07
C VAL A 14 4.77 -17.92 16.10
N ASP A 15 4.10 -19.00 15.72
CA ASP A 15 2.85 -18.92 14.99
C ASP A 15 1.72 -18.62 16.01
N LEU A 16 1.15 -17.43 15.89
CA LEU A 16 0.01 -17.01 16.72
C LEU A 16 -1.32 -17.55 16.19
N LEU A 17 -1.30 -18.21 15.04
CA LEU A 17 -2.49 -18.77 14.42
C LEU A 17 -2.62 -20.26 14.77
N PRO A 18 -3.84 -20.78 14.90
CA PRO A 18 -4.04 -22.21 15.07
C PRO A 18 -3.49 -23.00 13.88
N SER A 19 -2.98 -24.21 14.12
CA SER A 19 -2.40 -25.09 13.10
C SER A 19 -3.33 -25.43 11.94
N TRP A 20 -4.64 -25.31 12.13
CA TRP A 20 -5.66 -25.51 11.11
C TRP A 20 -5.97 -24.26 10.29
N ASN A 21 -5.38 -23.08 10.63
CA ASN A 21 -5.52 -21.89 9.81
C ASN A 21 -4.68 -22.03 8.55
N TRP A 22 -5.33 -21.85 7.42
CA TRP A 22 -4.65 -21.91 6.13
C TRP A 22 -5.24 -20.92 5.15
N GLN A 23 -4.41 -20.43 4.28
CA GLN A 23 -4.81 -19.54 3.20
C GLN A 23 -4.10 -19.97 1.93
N ASN A 24 -4.81 -19.93 0.84
CA ASN A 24 -4.25 -20.22 -0.48
C ASN A 24 -4.62 -19.08 -1.45
N THR A 25 -3.66 -18.66 -2.22
CA THR A 25 -3.84 -17.67 -3.28
C THR A 25 -3.37 -18.25 -4.59
N VAL A 26 -4.27 -18.31 -5.55
CA VAL A 26 -3.96 -18.74 -6.92
C VAL A 26 -4.19 -17.55 -7.84
N GLY A 27 -3.15 -17.17 -8.58
CA GLY A 27 -3.20 -16.06 -9.52
C GLY A 27 -2.72 -16.47 -10.91
N ARG A 28 -3.36 -15.91 -11.93
CA ARG A 28 -2.90 -16.00 -13.33
C ARG A 28 -2.92 -14.62 -13.93
N THR A 29 -1.79 -14.20 -14.50
CA THR A 29 -1.64 -12.92 -15.17
C THR A 29 -1.18 -13.17 -16.59
N ASN A 30 -1.87 -12.57 -17.54
CA ASN A 30 -1.47 -12.50 -18.94
C ASN A 30 -1.29 -11.03 -19.28
N MET A 31 -0.24 -10.71 -19.99
CA MET A 31 0.05 -9.33 -20.39
C MET A 31 0.64 -9.34 -21.80
N LEU A 32 0.18 -8.41 -22.61
CA LEU A 32 0.72 -8.08 -23.91
C LEU A 32 1.07 -6.60 -23.90
N THR A 33 2.26 -6.26 -24.31
CA THR A 33 2.72 -4.88 -24.44
C THR A 33 3.35 -4.66 -25.80
N PHE A 34 3.29 -3.43 -26.29
CA PHE A 34 4.00 -3.02 -27.48
C PHE A 34 4.63 -1.62 -27.27
N GLU A 35 5.66 -1.38 -28.00
CA GLU A 35 6.35 -0.11 -28.12
C GLU A 35 6.62 0.15 -29.59
N TRP A 36 6.32 1.35 -30.04
CA TRP A 36 6.47 1.77 -31.42
C TRP A 36 7.00 3.19 -31.50
N ASP A 37 8.16 3.34 -32.09
CA ASP A 37 8.73 4.64 -32.47
C ASP A 37 8.03 5.11 -33.74
N ALA A 38 6.91 5.79 -33.57
CA ALA A 38 5.98 6.16 -34.65
C ALA A 38 6.57 7.23 -35.58
N PHE A 39 7.36 8.16 -35.02
CA PHE A 39 8.06 9.24 -35.70
C PHE A 39 9.40 9.46 -35.01
N GLU A 40 10.32 10.26 -35.65
CA GLU A 40 11.63 10.55 -35.07
C GLU A 40 11.55 11.11 -33.63
N ASN A 41 10.52 11.88 -33.34
CA ASN A 41 10.33 12.56 -32.05
C ASN A 41 9.07 12.11 -31.31
N ALA A 42 8.50 10.96 -31.63
CA ALA A 42 7.30 10.47 -30.96
C ALA A 42 7.25 8.94 -30.84
N GLN A 43 6.89 8.49 -29.66
CA GLN A 43 6.78 7.09 -29.31
C GLN A 43 5.36 6.78 -28.82
N ILE A 44 4.85 5.62 -29.23
CA ILE A 44 3.58 5.09 -28.78
C ILE A 44 3.83 3.78 -28.04
N THR A 45 3.33 3.66 -26.83
CA THR A 45 3.40 2.44 -26.04
C THR A 45 2.00 2.03 -25.64
N GLY A 46 1.76 0.74 -25.57
CA GLY A 46 0.46 0.24 -25.14
C GLY A 46 0.54 -1.14 -24.52
N GLY A 47 -0.50 -1.47 -23.80
CA GLY A 47 -0.59 -2.75 -23.15
C GLY A 47 -2.01 -3.14 -22.79
N ILE A 48 -2.23 -4.45 -22.77
CA ILE A 48 -3.42 -5.09 -22.25
C ILE A 48 -3.02 -6.16 -21.25
N GLY A 49 -3.56 -6.09 -20.05
CA GLY A 49 -3.31 -7.04 -18.97
C GLY A 49 -4.59 -7.64 -18.44
N TYR A 50 -4.61 -8.93 -18.26
CA TYR A 50 -5.70 -9.65 -17.61
C TYR A 50 -5.17 -10.45 -16.43
N ASN A 51 -5.67 -10.12 -15.26
CA ASN A 51 -5.37 -10.84 -14.02
C ASN A 51 -6.63 -11.51 -13.48
N LYS A 52 -6.46 -12.75 -13.06
CA LYS A 52 -7.47 -13.54 -12.37
C LYS A 52 -6.84 -14.11 -11.11
N ALA A 53 -7.37 -13.77 -9.95
CA ALA A 53 -6.87 -14.24 -8.67
C ALA A 53 -8.01 -14.80 -7.82
N ARG A 54 -7.71 -15.87 -7.09
CA ARG A 54 -8.55 -16.47 -6.07
C ARG A 54 -7.79 -16.47 -4.76
N TYR A 55 -8.43 -16.00 -3.73
CA TYR A 55 -7.97 -16.05 -2.35
C TYR A 55 -8.99 -16.82 -1.54
N TYR A 56 -8.61 -17.96 -0.99
CA TYR A 56 -9.52 -18.81 -0.24
C TYR A 56 -8.82 -19.46 0.96
N GLY A 57 -9.56 -19.69 2.02
CA GLY A 57 -9.04 -20.27 3.25
C GLY A 57 -9.77 -19.84 4.49
N THR A 58 -9.21 -20.15 5.61
CA THR A 58 -9.68 -19.71 6.92
C THR A 58 -9.02 -18.39 7.29
N LEU A 59 -9.81 -17.41 7.71
CA LEU A 59 -9.32 -16.13 8.23
C LEU A 59 -9.67 -16.06 9.71
N ILE A 60 -8.65 -15.93 10.54
CA ILE A 60 -8.79 -15.71 11.98
C ILE A 60 -8.05 -14.45 12.35
N SER A 61 -8.66 -13.66 13.21
CA SER A 61 -8.03 -12.51 13.83
C SER A 61 -7.81 -12.82 15.30
N PRO A 62 -6.62 -13.28 15.72
CA PRO A 62 -6.36 -13.49 17.12
C PRO A 62 -6.42 -12.15 17.87
N THR A 63 -7.08 -12.12 18.99
CA THR A 63 -7.11 -10.98 19.90
C THR A 63 -6.19 -11.29 21.07
N ILE A 64 -5.25 -10.40 21.36
CA ILE A 64 -4.37 -10.54 22.51
C ILE A 64 -5.02 -9.81 23.68
N CYS A 65 -5.25 -10.53 24.77
CA CYS A 65 -5.77 -9.96 26.00
C CYS A 65 -4.69 -9.22 26.78
N GLY A 66 -4.93 -7.96 27.13
CA GLY A 66 -4.05 -7.19 27.99
C GLY A 66 -4.03 -7.72 29.43
N LYS A 67 -3.01 -7.32 30.23
CA LYS A 67 -2.85 -7.73 31.62
C LYS A 67 -4.08 -7.46 32.52
N ASP A 68 -4.94 -6.56 32.12
CA ASP A 68 -6.09 -6.11 32.93
C ASP A 68 -7.42 -6.74 32.49
N GLY A 69 -7.39 -7.80 31.66
CA GLY A 69 -8.61 -8.44 31.20
C GLY A 69 -9.50 -7.58 30.28
N ALA A 70 -9.11 -6.36 30.02
CA ALA A 70 -9.83 -5.45 29.14
C ALA A 70 -9.48 -5.71 27.69
N SER A 71 -10.35 -6.40 26.98
CA SER A 71 -10.34 -6.33 25.53
C SER A 71 -11.13 -5.10 25.07
N SER A 72 -10.64 -4.40 24.10
CA SER A 72 -11.32 -3.24 23.53
C SER A 72 -12.59 -3.59 22.73
N GLN A 73 -12.95 -4.85 22.63
CA GLN A 73 -14.19 -5.31 22.00
C GLN A 73 -14.66 -6.62 22.63
N THR A 74 -15.70 -6.54 23.44
CA THR A 74 -16.73 -7.57 23.79
C THR A 74 -16.31 -9.03 24.04
N ALA A 75 -15.06 -9.38 24.10
CA ALA A 75 -14.61 -10.69 24.53
C ALA A 75 -14.08 -10.59 25.95
N THR A 76 -14.73 -11.21 26.89
CA THR A 76 -14.24 -11.40 28.25
C THR A 76 -13.01 -12.29 28.23
N CYS A 77 -11.83 -11.69 28.33
CA CYS A 77 -10.60 -12.42 28.58
C CYS A 77 -10.58 -12.88 30.04
N SER A 78 -10.60 -14.18 30.25
CA SER A 78 -10.62 -14.77 31.59
C SER A 78 -9.28 -14.73 32.33
N SER A 79 -8.19 -14.38 31.69
CA SER A 79 -6.88 -14.17 32.32
C SER A 79 -5.89 -13.35 31.49
N ALA A 80 -4.96 -12.71 32.16
CA ALA A 80 -4.03 -11.69 31.66
C ALA A 80 -2.93 -12.14 30.68
N SER A 81 -2.89 -13.37 30.25
CA SER A 81 -1.86 -13.90 29.34
C SER A 81 -2.40 -14.81 28.25
N GLN A 82 -3.70 -14.75 28.01
CA GLN A 82 -4.35 -15.64 27.05
C GLN A 82 -4.60 -14.95 25.71
N TYR A 83 -4.31 -15.71 24.65
CA TYR A 83 -4.79 -15.40 23.31
C TYR A 83 -6.27 -15.81 23.23
N HIS A 84 -7.13 -14.90 22.86
CA HIS A 84 -8.44 -15.26 22.38
C HIS A 84 -8.34 -15.52 20.88
N THR A 85 -8.70 -16.72 20.49
CA THR A 85 -9.01 -17.01 19.10
C THR A 85 -10.32 -16.27 18.78
N GLY A 86 -10.22 -15.26 17.94
CA GLY A 86 -11.40 -14.58 17.43
C GLY A 86 -12.23 -15.49 16.51
N THR A 87 -13.28 -14.94 15.95
CA THR A 87 -14.16 -15.64 15.02
C THR A 87 -13.41 -16.13 13.80
N ALA A 88 -13.43 -17.44 13.54
CA ALA A 88 -12.92 -18.03 12.31
C ALA A 88 -13.91 -17.79 11.16
N ARG A 89 -13.39 -17.36 10.00
CA ARG A 89 -14.17 -17.22 8.78
C ARG A 89 -13.58 -18.09 7.69
N LEU A 90 -14.43 -18.80 6.98
CA LEU A 90 -14.08 -19.26 5.66
C LEU A 90 -14.29 -18.10 4.68
N THR A 91 -13.25 -17.74 3.98
CA THR A 91 -13.31 -16.72 2.95
C THR A 91 -12.95 -17.33 1.61
N ASP A 92 -13.69 -16.97 0.59
CA ASP A 92 -13.39 -17.29 -0.78
C ASP A 92 -13.66 -16.04 -1.62
N GLN A 93 -12.61 -15.42 -2.08
CA GLN A 93 -12.66 -14.19 -2.83
C GLN A 93 -12.09 -14.41 -4.22
N TYR A 94 -12.78 -13.88 -5.18
CA TYR A 94 -12.41 -13.96 -6.57
C TYR A 94 -12.24 -12.55 -7.13
N PHE A 95 -11.12 -12.32 -7.80
CA PHE A 95 -10.80 -11.06 -8.42
C PHE A 95 -10.52 -11.27 -9.91
N ARG A 96 -11.07 -10.39 -10.72
CA ARG A 96 -10.71 -10.22 -12.12
C ARG A 96 -10.34 -8.77 -12.34
N THR A 97 -9.24 -8.55 -13.02
CA THR A 97 -8.84 -7.22 -13.43
C THR A 97 -8.44 -7.26 -14.89
N LEU A 98 -9.10 -6.45 -15.70
CA LEU A 98 -8.68 -6.13 -17.05
C LEU A 98 -8.13 -4.71 -17.01
N SER A 99 -6.92 -4.53 -17.49
CA SER A 99 -6.27 -3.22 -17.63
C SER A 99 -5.84 -3.02 -19.07
N MET A 100 -6.05 -1.82 -19.58
CA MET A 100 -5.62 -1.39 -20.90
C MET A 100 -4.97 -0.02 -20.73
N ASN A 101 -3.85 0.21 -21.38
CA ASN A 101 -3.21 1.51 -21.46
C ASN A 101 -2.72 1.77 -22.87
N LEU A 102 -2.77 3.02 -23.26
CA LEU A 102 -2.17 3.55 -24.47
C LEU A 102 -1.55 4.90 -24.14
N THR A 103 -0.27 5.04 -24.38
CA THR A 103 0.47 6.28 -24.11
C THR A 103 1.16 6.72 -25.39
N ALA A 104 1.03 7.99 -25.73
CA ALA A 104 1.84 8.63 -26.74
C ALA A 104 2.63 9.77 -26.08
N ARG A 105 3.88 9.91 -26.44
CA ARG A 105 4.77 10.97 -25.96
C ARG A 105 5.68 11.44 -27.09
N GLY A 106 6.10 12.67 -27.02
CA GLY A 106 6.99 13.21 -28.01
C GLY A 106 7.50 14.58 -27.62
N GLU A 107 8.31 15.13 -28.50
CA GLU A 107 8.86 16.46 -28.35
C GLU A 107 8.76 17.25 -29.65
N PHE A 108 8.63 18.54 -29.52
CA PHE A 108 8.71 19.51 -30.63
C PHE A 108 9.10 20.89 -30.10
N GLU A 109 9.36 21.83 -31.02
CA GLU A 109 9.72 23.18 -30.66
C GLU A 109 8.77 24.20 -31.30
N THR A 110 8.46 25.27 -30.55
CA THR A 110 7.77 26.46 -31.07
C THR A 110 8.60 27.69 -30.77
N GLY A 111 9.36 28.13 -31.78
CA GLY A 111 10.33 29.19 -31.59
C GLY A 111 11.38 28.82 -30.52
N PRO A 112 11.55 29.62 -29.46
CA PRO A 112 12.54 29.33 -28.42
C PRO A 112 12.01 28.38 -27.32
N VAL A 113 10.81 27.84 -27.46
CA VAL A 113 10.17 26.99 -26.46
C VAL A 113 10.22 25.53 -26.89
N THR A 114 10.81 24.68 -26.04
CA THR A 114 10.74 23.23 -26.22
C THR A 114 9.48 22.67 -25.56
N HIS A 115 8.84 21.71 -26.21
CA HIS A 115 7.65 21.01 -25.73
C HIS A 115 7.97 19.54 -25.54
N ASN A 116 7.74 19.01 -24.34
CA ASN A 116 7.75 17.58 -24.08
C ASN A 116 6.35 17.17 -23.65
N TRP A 117 5.59 16.65 -24.60
CA TRP A 117 4.20 16.31 -24.40
C TRP A 117 4.01 14.83 -24.11
N SER A 118 2.96 14.52 -23.36
CA SER A 118 2.51 13.15 -23.13
C SER A 118 0.98 13.10 -23.05
N THR A 119 0.42 12.07 -23.65
CA THR A 119 -1.00 11.72 -23.48
C THR A 119 -1.11 10.24 -23.14
N ALA A 120 -2.00 9.92 -22.21
CA ALA A 120 -2.21 8.54 -21.78
C ALA A 120 -3.71 8.26 -21.61
N PHE A 121 -4.15 7.18 -22.21
CA PHE A 121 -5.49 6.63 -21.98
C PHE A 121 -5.35 5.35 -21.17
N ASP A 122 -6.09 5.25 -20.06
CA ASP A 122 -6.16 4.04 -19.23
C ASP A 122 -7.60 3.59 -19.05
N ARG A 123 -7.79 2.28 -19.11
CA ARG A 123 -9.04 1.63 -18.74
C ARG A 123 -8.77 0.47 -17.81
N ILE A 124 -9.41 0.49 -16.65
CA ILE A 124 -9.34 -0.59 -15.66
C ILE A 124 -10.76 -1.06 -15.36
N ILE A 125 -10.97 -2.37 -15.48
CA ILE A 125 -12.21 -3.03 -15.07
C ILE A 125 -11.83 -4.02 -13.98
N ARG A 126 -12.23 -3.75 -12.73
CA ARG A 126 -11.98 -4.61 -11.59
C ARG A 126 -13.29 -5.20 -11.10
N GLN A 127 -13.37 -6.51 -11.06
CA GLN A 127 -14.51 -7.27 -10.62
C GLN A 127 -14.14 -8.09 -9.40
N ARG A 128 -15.04 -8.17 -8.44
CA ARG A 128 -14.90 -8.95 -7.23
C ARG A 128 -16.15 -9.77 -7.00
N ALA A 129 -15.95 -11.02 -6.61
CA ALA A 129 -16.96 -11.84 -5.99
C ALA A 129 -16.44 -12.30 -4.63
N THR A 130 -17.28 -12.27 -3.62
CA THR A 130 -16.98 -12.83 -2.30
C THR A 130 -18.03 -13.88 -2.03
N ILE A 131 -17.57 -15.12 -1.92
CA ILE A 131 -18.40 -16.22 -1.45
C ILE A 131 -18.09 -16.35 0.03
N ASN A 132 -18.94 -15.78 0.86
CA ASN A 132 -18.93 -16.11 2.26
C ASN A 132 -19.65 -17.46 2.37
N GLY A 133 -18.94 -18.50 2.74
CA GLY A 133 -19.52 -19.82 2.98
C GLY A 133 -20.57 -19.72 4.06
N SER A 134 -21.80 -19.65 3.65
CA SER A 134 -22.98 -19.74 4.47
C SER A 134 -23.87 -20.81 3.86
N ALA A 135 -23.47 -22.05 4.04
CA ALA A 135 -24.46 -23.06 4.17
C ALA A 135 -25.13 -22.85 5.50
N ALA A 136 -26.42 -22.60 5.52
CA ALA A 136 -27.24 -22.43 6.70
C ALA A 136 -26.91 -21.25 7.65
N GLY A 137 -26.60 -20.07 7.13
CA GLY A 137 -26.58 -18.83 7.94
C GLY A 137 -25.41 -18.64 8.89
N LYS A 138 -24.41 -19.49 8.88
CA LYS A 138 -23.22 -19.39 9.76
C LYS A 138 -21.95 -19.10 8.96
N SER A 139 -21.70 -17.84 8.63
CA SER A 139 -20.42 -17.40 8.07
C SER A 139 -19.31 -17.26 9.12
N LYS A 140 -19.61 -17.50 10.38
CA LYS A 140 -18.71 -17.33 11.52
C LYS A 140 -18.81 -18.52 12.44
N VAL A 141 -17.69 -19.15 12.78
CA VAL A 141 -17.60 -20.12 13.87
C VAL A 141 -16.85 -19.47 15.00
N GLU A 142 -17.49 -19.31 16.12
CA GLU A 142 -16.85 -18.87 17.35
C GLU A 142 -16.11 -20.07 17.94
N VAL A 143 -14.79 -19.94 18.06
CA VAL A 143 -13.92 -20.99 18.59
C VAL A 143 -13.44 -20.53 19.95
N LYS A 144 -13.81 -21.26 20.99
CA LYS A 144 -13.30 -21.02 22.34
C LYS A 144 -11.97 -21.74 22.54
N ALA A 145 -11.11 -21.20 23.40
CA ALA A 145 -9.74 -21.65 23.60
C ALA A 145 -9.54 -23.16 23.89
N ASN A 146 -10.59 -23.87 24.32
CA ASN A 146 -10.53 -25.30 24.71
C ASN A 146 -11.44 -26.20 23.85
N GLU A 147 -11.93 -25.73 22.71
CA GLU A 147 -12.82 -26.53 21.85
C GLU A 147 -12.01 -27.27 20.78
N ASN A 148 -12.38 -28.52 20.52
CA ASN A 148 -11.82 -29.27 19.41
C ASN A 148 -12.32 -28.69 18.08
N ILE A 149 -11.43 -27.94 17.47
CA ILE A 149 -11.66 -27.12 16.29
C ILE A 149 -11.79 -27.96 15.02
N GLU A 150 -11.10 -29.10 14.96
CA GLU A 150 -11.09 -29.95 13.78
C GLU A 150 -12.49 -30.51 13.48
N SER A 151 -13.26 -30.86 14.52
CA SER A 151 -14.63 -31.31 14.34
C SER A 151 -15.59 -30.20 13.89
N LYS A 152 -15.37 -28.97 14.36
CA LYS A 152 -16.14 -27.80 13.90
C LYS A 152 -15.78 -27.38 12.48
N LEU A 153 -14.49 -27.50 12.09
CA LEU A 153 -14.06 -27.25 10.73
C LEU A 153 -14.43 -28.35 9.75
N ALA A 154 -14.51 -29.60 10.21
CA ALA A 154 -14.98 -30.71 9.37
C ALA A 154 -16.42 -30.46 8.87
N SER A 155 -17.29 -29.97 9.74
CA SER A 155 -18.65 -29.55 9.33
C SER A 155 -18.60 -28.38 8.34
N PHE A 156 -17.68 -27.43 8.51
CA PHE A 156 -17.51 -26.30 7.58
C PHE A 156 -16.94 -26.74 6.21
N LYS A 157 -16.02 -27.70 6.19
CA LYS A 157 -15.49 -28.26 4.93
C LYS A 157 -16.48 -29.07 4.15
N ALA A 158 -17.38 -29.77 4.82
CA ALA A 158 -18.42 -30.57 4.17
C ALA A 158 -19.47 -29.70 3.46
N ASP A 159 -19.70 -28.50 3.99
CA ASP A 159 -20.70 -27.57 3.44
C ASP A 159 -20.11 -26.55 2.46
N TYR A 160 -18.83 -26.64 2.15
CA TYR A 160 -18.16 -25.74 1.22
C TYR A 160 -18.47 -26.20 -0.23
N PRO A 161 -19.44 -25.57 -0.88
CA PRO A 161 -19.81 -26.05 -2.22
C PRO A 161 -18.64 -25.87 -3.17
N ASN A 162 -18.35 -26.88 -3.96
CA ASN A 162 -17.53 -26.81 -5.16
C ASN A 162 -18.10 -25.83 -6.22
N SER A 163 -18.96 -24.91 -5.81
CA SER A 163 -19.76 -23.99 -6.62
C SER A 163 -18.96 -22.86 -7.28
N TRP A 164 -17.66 -23.01 -7.37
CA TRP A 164 -16.80 -22.08 -8.14
C TRP A 164 -17.23 -21.95 -9.60
N ALA A 165 -17.75 -23.01 -10.18
CA ALA A 165 -18.20 -23.00 -11.55
C ALA A 165 -19.41 -22.06 -11.78
N ASN A 166 -20.21 -21.83 -10.76
CA ASN A 166 -21.49 -21.11 -10.87
C ASN A 166 -21.50 -19.71 -10.23
N SER A 167 -20.42 -19.24 -9.62
CA SER A 167 -20.38 -17.89 -9.04
C SER A 167 -20.06 -16.84 -10.11
N ALA A 168 -20.83 -16.83 -11.18
CA ALA A 168 -20.91 -15.73 -12.14
C ALA A 168 -21.47 -14.43 -11.49
N ASN A 169 -21.90 -14.50 -10.25
CA ASN A 169 -22.42 -13.36 -9.48
C ASN A 169 -21.24 -12.56 -8.90
N LEU A 170 -20.65 -11.75 -9.77
CA LEU A 170 -19.71 -10.71 -9.34
C LEU A 170 -20.46 -9.73 -8.45
N ASP A 171 -20.08 -9.66 -7.18
CA ASP A 171 -20.75 -8.80 -6.19
C ASP A 171 -20.48 -7.33 -6.49
N ALA A 172 -19.32 -7.02 -7.02
CA ALA A 172 -18.89 -5.65 -7.26
C ALA A 172 -18.08 -5.52 -8.56
N ASN A 173 -18.32 -4.42 -9.24
CA ASN A 173 -17.61 -4.03 -10.45
C ASN A 173 -17.21 -2.55 -10.34
N ILE A 174 -15.95 -2.26 -10.61
CA ILE A 174 -15.43 -0.89 -10.72
C ILE A 174 -14.81 -0.76 -12.10
N LYS A 175 -15.26 0.23 -12.86
CA LYS A 175 -14.65 0.63 -14.11
C LYS A 175 -14.06 2.01 -13.95
N VAL A 176 -12.83 2.17 -14.35
CA VAL A 176 -12.13 3.47 -14.39
C VAL A 176 -11.67 3.68 -15.81
N ASN A 177 -12.08 4.79 -16.41
CA ASN A 177 -11.52 5.27 -17.65
C ASN A 177 -10.83 6.60 -17.35
N SER A 178 -9.64 6.81 -17.87
CA SER A 178 -8.94 8.07 -17.69
C SER A 178 -8.21 8.49 -18.96
N LEU A 179 -8.17 9.78 -19.19
CA LEU A 179 -7.36 10.44 -20.20
C LEU A 179 -6.49 11.47 -19.50
N ALA A 180 -5.18 11.29 -19.56
CA ALA A 180 -4.21 12.25 -19.05
C ALA A 180 -3.54 12.98 -20.22
N LEU A 181 -3.32 14.26 -20.03
CA LEU A 181 -2.60 15.11 -20.96
C LEU A 181 -1.61 15.93 -20.16
N SER A 182 -0.40 16.10 -20.67
CA SER A 182 0.60 17.00 -20.10
C SER A 182 1.53 17.52 -21.16
N ASP A 183 2.02 18.75 -20.95
CA ASP A 183 3.07 19.35 -21.72
C ASP A 183 4.06 20.06 -20.79
N THR A 184 5.34 19.78 -20.98
CA THR A 184 6.42 20.43 -20.27
C THR A 184 7.08 21.42 -21.22
N LEU A 185 6.86 22.69 -20.94
CA LEU A 185 7.43 23.83 -21.66
C LEU A 185 8.83 24.13 -21.11
N GLY A 186 9.83 24.11 -21.95
CA GLY A 186 11.20 24.51 -21.61
C GLY A 186 11.53 25.87 -22.18
N PHE A 187 12.06 26.77 -21.34
CA PHE A 187 12.42 28.13 -21.69
C PHE A 187 13.90 28.36 -21.38
N VAL A 188 14.54 29.23 -22.17
CA VAL A 188 15.95 29.66 -21.99
C VAL A 188 16.84 28.41 -21.89
N ASP A 189 16.90 27.63 -22.97
CA ASP A 189 17.66 26.36 -23.04
C ASP A 189 17.28 25.37 -21.92
N ASN A 190 15.98 25.22 -21.66
CA ASN A 190 15.44 24.37 -20.60
C ASN A 190 15.86 24.72 -19.16
N LYS A 191 16.39 25.93 -18.95
CA LYS A 191 16.72 26.43 -17.61
C LYS A 191 15.50 26.61 -16.73
N TYR A 192 14.36 27.00 -17.31
CA TYR A 192 13.06 27.06 -16.66
C TYR A 192 12.14 26.07 -17.34
N ARG A 193 11.45 25.26 -16.56
CA ARG A 193 10.50 24.28 -17.08
C ARG A 193 9.17 24.44 -16.37
N LEU A 194 8.09 24.42 -17.14
CA LEU A 194 6.73 24.51 -16.64
C LEU A 194 5.93 23.33 -17.22
N THR A 195 5.49 22.42 -16.37
CA THR A 195 4.61 21.35 -16.80
C THR A 195 3.18 21.70 -16.44
N LEU A 196 2.32 21.73 -17.47
CA LEU A 196 0.89 21.89 -17.36
C LEU A 196 0.24 20.57 -17.77
N GLY A 197 -0.69 20.09 -16.98
CA GLY A 197 -1.37 18.86 -17.31
C GLY A 197 -2.57 18.59 -16.43
N GLY A 198 -3.18 17.47 -16.69
CA GLY A 198 -4.28 16.97 -15.87
C GLY A 198 -4.80 15.65 -16.40
N ARG A 199 -5.64 15.06 -15.57
CA ARG A 199 -6.28 13.78 -15.85
C ARG A 199 -7.79 13.93 -15.74
N PHE A 200 -8.48 13.60 -16.79
CA PHE A 200 -9.92 13.39 -16.76
C PHE A 200 -10.18 11.93 -16.40
N GLN A 201 -10.94 11.68 -15.33
CA GLN A 201 -11.29 10.34 -14.88
C GLN A 201 -12.81 10.18 -14.81
N ALA A 202 -13.30 9.04 -15.30
CA ALA A 202 -14.67 8.58 -15.12
C ALA A 202 -14.63 7.25 -14.38
N VAL A 203 -15.24 7.20 -13.22
CA VAL A 203 -15.34 6.01 -12.36
C VAL A 203 -16.79 5.59 -12.31
N GLU A 204 -17.08 4.37 -12.74
CA GLU A 204 -18.38 3.72 -12.59
C GLU A 204 -18.24 2.58 -11.60
N TYR A 205 -19.20 2.42 -10.73
CA TYR A 205 -19.20 1.32 -9.79
C TYR A 205 -20.59 0.70 -9.62
N THR A 206 -20.63 -0.59 -9.43
CA THR A 206 -21.85 -1.36 -9.20
C THR A 206 -21.63 -2.39 -8.11
N ASN A 207 -22.51 -2.41 -7.13
CA ASN A 207 -22.62 -3.47 -6.16
C ASN A 207 -23.93 -4.23 -6.41
N LYS A 208 -23.84 -5.38 -7.02
CA LYS A 208 -25.01 -6.18 -7.42
C LYS A 208 -25.74 -6.76 -6.20
N LYS A 209 -25.00 -7.08 -5.13
CA LYS A 209 -25.57 -7.66 -3.91
C LYS A 209 -26.49 -6.68 -3.20
N GLU A 210 -26.17 -5.40 -3.25
CA GLU A 210 -26.97 -4.34 -2.62
C GLU A 210 -27.88 -3.59 -3.59
N GLY A 211 -27.81 -3.91 -4.90
CA GLY A 211 -28.53 -3.18 -5.93
C GLY A 211 -28.08 -1.72 -6.08
N LYS A 212 -26.88 -1.38 -5.62
CA LYS A 212 -26.34 -0.01 -5.63
C LYS A 212 -25.37 0.19 -6.78
N SER A 213 -25.49 1.31 -7.44
CA SER A 213 -24.54 1.77 -8.44
C SER A 213 -24.32 3.27 -8.32
N GLY A 214 -23.25 3.78 -8.93
CA GLY A 214 -22.97 5.19 -8.99
C GLY A 214 -21.81 5.46 -9.95
N ASP A 215 -21.64 6.73 -10.26
CA ASP A 215 -20.54 7.22 -11.07
C ASP A 215 -19.95 8.50 -10.49
N ALA A 216 -18.74 8.79 -10.90
CA ALA A 216 -18.09 10.08 -10.64
C ALA A 216 -17.17 10.41 -11.81
N LYS A 217 -17.19 11.67 -12.20
CA LYS A 217 -16.32 12.22 -13.24
C LYS A 217 -15.58 13.40 -12.68
N ARG A 218 -14.30 13.51 -12.99
CA ARG A 218 -13.49 14.65 -12.54
C ARG A 218 -12.32 14.90 -13.46
N PHE A 219 -12.00 16.17 -13.58
CA PHE A 219 -10.70 16.64 -14.05
C PHE A 219 -9.81 16.93 -12.84
N SER A 220 -8.64 16.32 -12.80
CA SER A 220 -7.62 16.46 -11.75
C SER A 220 -6.41 17.18 -12.36
N PRO A 221 -6.17 18.46 -12.01
CA PRO A 221 -5.08 19.24 -12.56
C PRO A 221 -3.73 18.83 -11.99
N MET A 222 -2.69 19.05 -12.78
CA MET A 222 -1.28 18.94 -12.41
C MET A 222 -0.53 20.17 -12.89
N LEU A 223 0.25 20.75 -11.99
CA LEU A 223 1.13 21.88 -12.27
C LEU A 223 2.50 21.57 -11.67
N MET A 224 3.56 21.69 -12.44
CA MET A 224 4.92 21.55 -11.95
C MET A 224 5.78 22.68 -12.55
N ALA A 225 6.66 23.26 -11.74
CA ALA A 225 7.68 24.19 -12.17
C ALA A 225 9.05 23.70 -11.70
N ALA A 226 10.04 23.86 -12.55
CA ALA A 226 11.42 23.56 -12.21
C ALA A 226 12.35 24.67 -12.71
N TRP A 227 13.34 24.97 -11.89
CA TRP A 227 14.42 25.89 -12.19
C TRP A 227 15.75 25.11 -12.15
N VAL A 228 16.53 25.21 -13.22
CA VAL A 228 17.82 24.56 -13.42
C VAL A 228 18.91 25.63 -13.49
N PRO A 229 19.31 26.23 -12.35
CA PRO A 229 20.33 27.31 -12.35
C PRO A 229 21.69 26.84 -12.83
N GLN A 230 22.00 25.58 -12.66
CA GLN A 230 23.21 24.90 -13.10
C GLN A 230 22.83 23.50 -13.63
N PRO A 231 23.59 22.91 -14.56
CA PRO A 231 23.26 21.61 -15.15
C PRO A 231 23.08 20.47 -14.13
N ASP A 232 23.66 20.62 -12.97
CA ASP A 232 23.69 19.66 -11.87
C ASP A 232 22.75 19.99 -10.72
N LEU A 233 22.00 21.10 -10.79
CA LEU A 233 21.08 21.58 -9.75
C LEU A 233 19.67 21.82 -10.30
N VAL A 234 18.68 21.16 -9.70
CA VAL A 234 17.26 21.35 -10.00
C VAL A 234 16.52 21.74 -8.73
N VAL A 235 15.82 22.86 -8.79
CA VAL A 235 14.83 23.27 -7.76
C VAL A 235 13.47 23.14 -8.39
N TYR A 236 12.53 22.48 -7.70
CA TYR A 236 11.22 22.21 -8.27
C TYR A 236 10.09 22.37 -7.24
N GLY A 237 8.90 22.56 -7.76
CA GLY A 237 7.66 22.48 -7.00
C GLY A 237 6.55 21.90 -7.83
N ASN A 238 5.63 21.19 -7.20
CA ASN A 238 4.48 20.63 -7.87
C ASN A 238 3.19 20.72 -7.04
N TYR A 239 2.09 20.79 -7.76
CA TYR A 239 0.74 20.61 -7.26
C TYR A 239 0.04 19.58 -8.12
N MET A 240 -0.62 18.61 -7.50
CA MET A 240 -1.44 17.65 -8.21
C MET A 240 -2.67 17.24 -7.41
N GLU A 241 -3.71 16.91 -8.15
CA GLU A 241 -4.90 16.26 -7.62
C GLU A 241 -5.01 14.84 -8.18
N ASP A 242 -5.58 13.94 -7.38
CA ASP A 242 -5.91 12.58 -7.83
C ASP A 242 -7.30 12.19 -7.36
N LEU A 243 -8.08 11.58 -8.26
CA LEU A 243 -9.37 11.00 -7.95
C LEU A 243 -9.18 9.54 -7.55
N GLU A 244 -9.22 9.29 -6.27
CA GLU A 244 -9.22 7.93 -5.74
C GLU A 244 -10.56 7.26 -6.10
N PRO A 245 -10.52 6.08 -6.73
CA PRO A 245 -11.75 5.35 -7.06
C PRO A 245 -12.51 4.97 -5.78
N ALA A 246 -13.80 4.68 -5.95
CA ALA A 246 -14.63 4.14 -4.88
C ALA A 246 -14.00 2.87 -4.30
N ASP A 247 -14.06 2.73 -2.99
CA ASP A 247 -13.61 1.54 -2.28
C ASP A 247 -14.81 0.72 -1.83
N ILE A 248 -14.76 -0.59 -2.08
CA ILE A 248 -15.79 -1.53 -1.68
C ILE A 248 -15.32 -2.20 -0.40
N LYS A 249 -16.02 -1.96 0.69
CA LYS A 249 -15.73 -2.56 1.98
C LYS A 249 -16.87 -3.47 2.40
N THR A 250 -16.54 -4.65 2.86
CA THR A 250 -17.47 -5.56 3.51
C THR A 250 -17.21 -5.50 5.01
N ASP A 251 -18.22 -5.17 5.79
CA ASP A 251 -18.13 -5.17 7.26
C ASP A 251 -18.17 -6.59 7.83
N ASP A 252 -18.07 -6.67 9.14
CA ASP A 252 -18.05 -7.95 9.86
C ASP A 252 -19.37 -8.72 9.77
N ASP A 253 -20.45 -8.05 9.45
CA ASP A 253 -21.79 -8.65 9.29
C ASP A 253 -22.07 -9.04 7.82
N GLY A 254 -21.08 -8.91 6.93
CA GLY A 254 -21.22 -9.22 5.52
C GLY A 254 -21.88 -8.11 4.69
N ASN A 255 -22.16 -6.94 5.30
CA ASN A 255 -22.69 -5.81 4.57
C ASN A 255 -21.59 -5.15 3.74
N THR A 256 -21.85 -5.00 2.47
CA THR A 256 -20.91 -4.37 1.56
C THR A 256 -21.26 -2.90 1.41
N THR A 257 -20.38 -2.04 1.85
CA THR A 257 -20.54 -0.59 1.72
C THR A 257 -19.59 -0.06 0.64
N MET A 258 -20.07 0.91 -0.11
CA MET A 258 -19.28 1.56 -1.16
C MET A 258 -19.07 3.03 -0.83
N SER A 259 -17.81 3.45 -0.83
CA SER A 259 -17.49 4.87 -0.65
C SER A 259 -17.60 5.61 -1.97
N LYS A 260 -17.93 6.90 -1.94
CA LYS A 260 -17.77 7.76 -3.10
C LYS A 260 -16.29 7.96 -3.44
N PRO A 261 -15.96 8.17 -4.72
CA PRO A 261 -14.63 8.59 -5.11
C PRO A 261 -14.20 9.87 -4.38
N ARG A 262 -12.92 9.97 -4.04
CA ARG A 262 -12.36 11.07 -3.26
C ARG A 262 -11.24 11.74 -4.00
N VAL A 263 -11.05 13.03 -3.75
CA VAL A 263 -9.95 13.79 -4.33
C VAL A 263 -8.89 14.03 -3.29
N SER A 264 -7.72 13.44 -3.49
CA SER A 264 -6.51 13.81 -2.75
C SER A 264 -5.78 14.96 -3.45
N ARG A 265 -5.04 15.74 -2.65
CA ARG A 265 -4.25 16.90 -3.11
C ARG A 265 -2.86 16.81 -2.55
N GLN A 266 -1.88 17.04 -3.40
CA GLN A 266 -0.48 17.05 -3.03
C GLN A 266 0.16 18.38 -3.41
N PHE A 267 1.02 18.88 -2.49
CA PHE A 267 2.00 19.94 -2.75
C PHE A 267 3.36 19.37 -2.39
N GLU A 268 4.34 19.65 -3.22
CA GLU A 268 5.73 19.28 -2.96
C GLU A 268 6.66 20.36 -3.48
N VAL A 269 7.72 20.62 -2.73
CA VAL A 269 8.85 21.43 -3.16
C VAL A 269 10.13 20.67 -2.85
N GLY A 270 11.12 20.79 -3.72
CA GLY A 270 12.33 20.04 -3.54
C GLY A 270 13.53 20.61 -4.29
N VAL A 271 14.67 20.11 -3.91
CA VAL A 271 15.95 20.38 -4.57
C VAL A 271 16.68 19.07 -4.82
N ARG A 272 17.22 18.93 -6.02
CA ARG A 272 18.09 17.82 -6.40
C ARG A 272 19.42 18.36 -6.90
N LYS A 273 20.50 17.87 -6.33
CA LYS A 273 21.86 18.22 -6.72
C LYS A 273 22.65 16.97 -7.07
N ASN A 274 23.32 17.02 -8.20
CA ASN A 274 24.34 16.07 -8.62
C ASN A 274 25.72 16.65 -8.28
N TRP A 275 26.48 15.95 -7.44
CA TRP A 275 27.80 16.35 -6.97
C TRP A 275 28.92 15.57 -7.70
N GLY A 276 28.62 15.00 -8.87
CA GLY A 276 29.49 14.06 -9.57
C GLY A 276 29.22 12.62 -9.10
N ASP A 277 29.96 12.16 -8.10
CA ASP A 277 29.78 10.79 -7.58
C ASP A 277 28.55 10.65 -6.68
N PHE A 278 27.96 11.74 -6.21
CA PHE A 278 26.78 11.76 -5.35
C PHE A 278 25.60 12.41 -6.04
N VAL A 279 24.39 11.88 -5.78
CA VAL A 279 23.14 12.58 -6.06
C VAL A 279 22.36 12.71 -4.77
N THR A 280 21.96 13.92 -4.45
CA THR A 280 21.11 14.20 -3.28
C THR A 280 19.79 14.81 -3.68
N THR A 281 18.73 14.44 -2.98
CA THR A 281 17.42 15.05 -3.11
C THR A 281 16.89 15.38 -1.72
N LEU A 282 16.43 16.60 -1.55
CA LEU A 282 15.70 17.05 -0.35
C LEU A 282 14.37 17.59 -0.82
N ASN A 283 13.29 17.07 -0.26
CA ASN A 283 11.94 17.57 -0.52
C ASN A 283 11.11 17.76 0.74
N ALA A 284 10.11 18.62 0.64
CA ALA A 284 9.07 18.79 1.63
C ALA A 284 7.72 18.68 0.94
N PHE A 285 6.81 17.93 1.53
CA PHE A 285 5.51 17.66 0.92
C PHE A 285 4.35 17.79 1.90
N GLN A 286 3.16 18.00 1.34
CA GLN A 286 1.90 17.86 2.02
C GLN A 286 0.91 17.12 1.13
N ILE A 287 0.33 16.03 1.66
CA ILE A 287 -0.77 15.30 1.04
C ILE A 287 -1.99 15.43 1.94
N LYS A 288 -3.09 15.90 1.38
CA LYS A 288 -4.39 15.98 2.06
C LYS A 288 -5.39 15.07 1.34
N ARG A 289 -5.98 14.16 2.09
CA ARG A 289 -6.95 13.18 1.61
C ARG A 289 -8.22 13.30 2.42
N PRO A 290 -9.40 13.47 1.81
CA PRO A 290 -10.67 13.42 2.55
C PRO A 290 -10.81 12.06 3.25
N GLY A 291 -11.17 12.08 4.52
CA GLY A 291 -11.45 10.88 5.31
C GLY A 291 -12.80 10.28 4.92
N TYR A 292 -12.95 8.99 5.23
CA TYR A 292 -14.27 8.39 5.25
C TYR A 292 -15.01 8.80 6.50
N TRP A 293 -16.30 9.01 6.35
CA TRP A 293 -17.21 8.94 7.46
C TRP A 293 -17.78 7.51 7.50
N ARG A 294 -17.41 6.74 8.52
CA ARG A 294 -18.19 5.57 8.90
C ARG A 294 -19.08 6.01 10.05
N GLY A 295 -20.28 6.46 9.75
CA GLY A 295 -21.30 6.48 10.75
C GLY A 295 -21.71 5.04 11.07
N ASN A 296 -22.27 4.83 12.24
CA ASN A 296 -23.18 3.73 12.52
C ASN A 296 -24.03 3.44 11.27
N THR A 297 -24.41 2.22 11.00
CA THR A 297 -25.21 1.79 9.84
C THR A 297 -26.42 2.69 9.54
N LYS A 298 -26.88 3.48 10.52
CA LYS A 298 -27.93 4.49 10.39
C LYS A 298 -27.47 5.84 9.82
N LYS A 299 -26.18 6.14 9.81
CA LYS A 299 -25.62 7.47 9.44
C LYS A 299 -24.91 7.49 8.08
N GLY A 300 -24.85 6.37 7.38
CA GLY A 300 -24.25 6.30 6.06
C GLY A 300 -22.72 6.18 6.05
N THR A 301 -22.14 6.00 4.86
CA THR A 301 -20.75 5.64 4.66
C THR A 301 -19.86 6.81 4.23
N ASP A 302 -20.44 7.94 3.89
CA ASP A 302 -19.72 9.17 3.57
C ASP A 302 -20.32 10.38 4.31
N PHE A 303 -19.62 11.49 4.27
CA PHE A 303 -20.06 12.69 5.00
C PHE A 303 -21.39 13.26 4.47
N ALA A 304 -21.66 13.15 3.18
CA ALA A 304 -22.92 13.62 2.62
C ALA A 304 -24.09 12.74 3.07
N ALA A 305 -23.90 11.41 3.07
CA ALA A 305 -24.88 10.46 3.58
C ALA A 305 -25.09 10.62 5.10
N TYR A 306 -24.01 10.87 5.86
CA TYR A 306 -24.10 11.20 7.28
C TYR A 306 -24.96 12.44 7.53
N LYS A 307 -24.72 13.54 6.80
CA LYS A 307 -25.53 14.76 6.90
C LYS A 307 -27.00 14.53 6.51
N ALA A 308 -27.22 13.80 5.41
CA ALA A 308 -28.57 13.45 4.98
C ALA A 308 -29.33 12.58 5.97
N ALA A 309 -28.62 11.78 6.75
CA ALA A 309 -29.16 10.94 7.83
C ALA A 309 -29.31 11.68 9.19
N GLY A 310 -29.22 13.02 9.20
CA GLY A 310 -29.39 13.82 10.41
C GLY A 310 -28.12 14.01 11.24
N GLY A 311 -26.94 13.91 10.63
CA GLY A 311 -25.69 14.25 11.29
C GLY A 311 -25.67 15.67 11.84
N ALA A 312 -24.95 15.91 12.96
CA ALA A 312 -24.97 17.18 13.68
C ALA A 312 -24.68 18.38 12.79
N ALA A 313 -25.47 19.47 13.03
CA ALA A 313 -25.34 20.72 12.31
C ALA A 313 -24.00 21.32 12.54
N GLY A 314 -23.04 21.52 12.07
CA GLY A 314 -21.68 22.02 12.42
C GLY A 314 -20.56 20.99 12.23
N ASP A 315 -20.86 19.71 12.08
CA ASP A 315 -19.86 18.72 11.75
C ASP A 315 -19.21 19.01 10.39
N LYS A 316 -17.92 18.83 10.35
CA LYS A 316 -17.10 19.03 9.14
C LYS A 316 -16.61 17.70 8.61
N GLN A 317 -16.50 17.58 7.29
CA GLN A 317 -15.89 16.41 6.67
C GLN A 317 -14.49 16.19 7.22
N GLY A 318 -14.21 14.95 7.65
CA GLY A 318 -12.90 14.56 8.10
C GLY A 318 -11.88 14.50 6.98
N PHE A 319 -10.62 14.60 7.35
CA PHE A 319 -9.50 14.42 6.42
C PHE A 319 -8.26 13.86 7.11
N GLU A 320 -7.44 13.22 6.32
CA GLU A 320 -6.08 12.83 6.66
C GLU A 320 -5.11 13.82 6.04
N ARG A 321 -4.07 14.19 6.78
CA ARG A 321 -3.02 15.07 6.28
C ARG A 321 -1.66 14.51 6.65
N ASN A 322 -0.85 14.25 5.63
CA ASN A 322 0.52 13.84 5.74
C ASN A 322 1.43 15.00 5.30
N ARG A 323 2.32 15.42 6.17
CA ARG A 323 3.37 16.41 5.89
C ARG A 323 4.70 15.79 6.22
N GLY A 324 5.66 15.98 5.37
CA GLY A 324 6.97 15.39 5.59
C GLY A 324 8.09 16.13 4.93
N ILE A 325 9.28 15.76 5.36
CA ILE A 325 10.56 16.11 4.73
C ILE A 325 11.26 14.79 4.45
N GLU A 326 11.78 14.67 3.24
CA GLU A 326 12.56 13.52 2.82
C GLU A 326 13.92 13.96 2.32
N PHE A 327 14.95 13.28 2.77
CA PHE A 327 16.31 13.38 2.28
C PHE A 327 16.74 12.05 1.73
N ASN A 328 17.21 12.03 0.49
CA ASN A 328 17.72 10.83 -0.17
C ASN A 328 19.06 11.14 -0.81
N THR A 329 20.00 10.24 -0.66
CA THR A 329 21.28 10.31 -1.36
C THR A 329 21.73 8.92 -1.79
N TYR A 330 22.40 8.87 -2.93
CA TYR A 330 23.11 7.69 -3.40
C TYR A 330 24.43 8.13 -4.08
N ALA A 331 25.40 7.24 -4.06
CA ALA A 331 26.69 7.52 -4.66
C ALA A 331 27.23 6.34 -5.47
N ASN A 332 28.13 6.65 -6.39
CA ASN A 332 28.94 5.69 -7.16
C ASN A 332 30.42 6.01 -6.91
N LEU A 333 30.99 5.37 -5.92
CA LEU A 333 32.35 5.61 -5.46
C LEU A 333 33.32 4.53 -5.98
N LEU A 334 34.62 4.77 -5.87
CA LEU A 334 35.67 3.81 -6.23
C LEU A 334 35.48 3.23 -7.64
N ASN A 335 35.37 4.12 -8.65
CA ASN A 335 35.06 3.72 -10.02
C ASN A 335 33.76 2.92 -10.15
N LYS A 336 32.73 3.31 -9.39
CA LYS A 336 31.39 2.70 -9.36
C LYS A 336 31.32 1.30 -8.73
N THR A 337 32.39 0.84 -8.10
CA THR A 337 32.39 -0.46 -7.41
C THR A 337 31.76 -0.39 -6.03
N LEU A 338 31.69 0.79 -5.41
CA LEU A 338 31.06 1.00 -4.11
C LEU A 338 29.86 1.95 -4.28
N ARG A 339 28.65 1.46 -3.93
CA ARG A 339 27.40 2.16 -4.15
C ARG A 339 26.61 2.30 -2.84
N PRO A 340 26.95 3.28 -1.98
CA PRO A 340 26.17 3.58 -0.79
C PRO A 340 24.89 4.35 -1.14
N SER A 341 23.86 4.14 -0.33
CA SER A 341 22.61 4.88 -0.37
C SER A 341 22.12 5.21 1.05
N PHE A 342 21.45 6.34 1.20
CA PHE A 342 20.83 6.73 2.45
C PHE A 342 19.52 7.47 2.19
N GLY A 343 18.48 7.15 2.95
CA GLY A 343 17.19 7.83 2.95
C GLY A 343 16.72 8.11 4.36
N LEU A 344 16.20 9.31 4.58
CA LEU A 344 15.61 9.73 5.84
C LEU A 344 14.29 10.43 5.56
N MET A 345 13.22 9.98 6.20
CA MET A 345 11.91 10.63 6.18
C MET A 345 11.49 11.05 7.58
N TYR A 346 11.07 12.29 7.71
CA TYR A 346 10.30 12.76 8.86
C TYR A 346 8.87 13.04 8.42
N LEU A 347 7.90 12.35 9.04
CA LEU A 347 6.50 12.37 8.67
C LEU A 347 5.60 12.80 9.83
N GLN A 348 4.80 13.83 9.63
CA GLN A 348 3.71 14.21 10.49
C GLN A 348 2.38 13.81 9.85
N SER A 349 1.82 12.70 10.30
CA SER A 349 0.51 12.20 9.86
C SER A 349 -0.56 12.55 10.88
N THR A 350 -1.62 13.24 10.45
CA THR A 350 -2.72 13.67 11.32
C THR A 350 -4.06 13.31 10.71
N VAL A 351 -5.03 13.07 11.58
CA VAL A 351 -6.45 12.93 11.22
C VAL A 351 -7.26 14.05 11.89
N LYS A 352 -8.26 14.55 11.20
CA LYS A 352 -9.17 15.58 11.67
C LYS A 352 -10.60 15.17 11.41
N ASN A 353 -11.48 15.39 12.40
CA ASN A 353 -12.88 15.01 12.34
C ASN A 353 -13.06 13.56 11.87
N TYR A 354 -12.25 12.66 12.41
CA TYR A 354 -12.20 11.25 12.01
C TYR A 354 -13.11 10.43 12.93
N PRO A 355 -13.95 9.52 12.41
CA PRO A 355 -14.81 8.71 13.27
C PRO A 355 -13.96 7.70 14.06
N ASN A 356 -14.25 7.53 15.33
CA ASN A 356 -13.74 6.44 16.14
C ASN A 356 -14.73 5.27 16.20
N ALA A 357 -14.38 4.21 16.91
CA ALA A 357 -15.21 3.02 17.06
C ALA A 357 -16.59 3.29 17.74
N ALA A 358 -16.69 4.40 18.50
CA ALA A 358 -17.93 4.85 19.13
C ALA A 358 -18.69 5.92 18.32
N ASP A 359 -18.35 6.07 17.02
CA ASP A 359 -18.93 7.06 16.11
C ASP A 359 -18.75 8.53 16.51
N ASN A 360 -17.83 8.81 17.43
CA ASN A 360 -17.45 10.19 17.78
C ASN A 360 -16.38 10.72 16.81
N LEU A 361 -16.42 12.01 16.54
CA LEU A 361 -15.39 12.68 15.76
C LEU A 361 -14.17 12.99 16.60
N VAL A 362 -13.02 12.47 16.18
CA VAL A 362 -11.75 12.67 16.86
C VAL A 362 -10.73 13.36 15.97
N ASN A 363 -9.85 14.11 16.63
CA ASN A 363 -8.64 14.64 16.02
C ASN A 363 -7.45 13.89 16.63
N GLY A 364 -6.44 13.56 15.83
CA GLY A 364 -5.32 12.83 16.37
C GLY A 364 -4.24 12.54 15.33
N VAL A 365 -3.49 11.48 15.59
CA VAL A 365 -2.50 10.98 14.64
C VAL A 365 -3.11 9.91 13.73
N GLN A 366 -2.56 9.78 12.53
CA GLN A 366 -2.85 8.63 11.70
C GLN A 366 -2.15 7.42 12.28
N VAL A 367 -2.89 6.33 12.46
CA VAL A 367 -2.37 5.08 13.03
C VAL A 367 -1.39 4.39 12.09
N ALA A 368 -0.52 3.56 12.66
CA ALA A 368 0.47 2.73 11.96
C ALA A 368 1.61 3.50 11.24
N ASN A 369 1.62 4.82 11.22
CA ASN A 369 2.64 5.62 10.54
C ASN A 369 3.74 6.04 11.52
N PRO A 370 4.99 5.53 11.37
CA PRO A 370 6.11 6.04 12.15
C PRO A 370 6.44 7.49 11.72
N ARG A 371 6.89 8.30 12.68
CA ARG A 371 7.32 9.66 12.38
C ARG A 371 8.67 9.73 11.68
N VAL A 372 9.54 8.79 11.96
CA VAL A 372 10.89 8.72 11.38
C VAL A 372 11.08 7.36 10.78
N ILE A 373 11.52 7.35 9.54
CA ILE A 373 12.03 6.16 8.85
C ILE A 373 13.40 6.54 8.30
N ALA A 374 14.41 5.75 8.61
CA ALA A 374 15.75 5.89 8.04
C ALA A 374 16.21 4.57 7.45
N LYS A 375 16.80 4.64 6.28
CA LYS A 375 17.38 3.47 5.59
C LYS A 375 18.76 3.81 5.09
N ALA A 376 19.71 2.91 5.29
CA ALA A 376 21.03 2.99 4.71
C ALA A 376 21.36 1.67 4.04
N GLY A 377 21.95 1.73 2.86
CA GLY A 377 22.34 0.55 2.11
C GLY A 377 23.72 0.74 1.48
N VAL A 378 24.40 -0.36 1.23
CA VAL A 378 25.66 -0.37 0.48
C VAL A 378 25.72 -1.62 -0.38
N GLU A 379 26.16 -1.45 -1.61
CA GLU A 379 26.62 -2.54 -2.47
C GLU A 379 28.10 -2.33 -2.78
N TRP A 380 28.89 -3.40 -2.75
CA TRP A 380 30.32 -3.36 -3.02
C TRP A 380 30.74 -4.51 -3.93
N ASP A 381 31.16 -4.16 -5.14
CA ASP A 381 31.81 -5.11 -6.04
C ASP A 381 33.27 -5.28 -5.58
N THR A 382 33.55 -6.45 -5.03
CA THR A 382 34.81 -6.68 -4.34
C THR A 382 36.00 -6.75 -5.31
N PRO A 383 37.13 -6.07 -5.02
CA PRO A 383 38.33 -6.12 -5.89
C PRO A 383 39.08 -7.47 -5.81
N PHE A 384 38.90 -8.21 -4.71
CA PHE A 384 39.62 -9.46 -4.45
C PHE A 384 38.95 -10.71 -5.05
N ALA A 385 37.66 -10.59 -5.47
CA ALA A 385 36.92 -11.70 -6.07
C ALA A 385 36.06 -11.19 -7.22
N LYS A 386 36.54 -11.36 -8.45
CA LYS A 386 35.83 -10.93 -9.65
C LYS A 386 34.46 -11.58 -9.73
N GLY A 387 33.42 -10.75 -9.88
CA GLY A 387 32.02 -11.18 -9.94
C GLY A 387 31.32 -11.29 -8.58
N LEU A 388 32.03 -11.05 -7.47
CA LEU A 388 31.45 -11.03 -6.13
C LEU A 388 31.00 -9.61 -5.76
N THR A 389 29.73 -9.43 -5.47
CA THR A 389 29.14 -8.23 -4.89
C THR A 389 28.66 -8.54 -3.49
N LEU A 390 29.07 -7.76 -2.51
CA LEU A 390 28.54 -7.79 -1.14
C LEU A 390 27.52 -6.67 -0.98
N ASN A 391 26.48 -6.91 -0.20
CA ASN A 391 25.49 -5.87 0.11
C ASN A 391 25.08 -5.92 1.60
N GLY A 392 24.73 -4.75 2.13
CA GLY A 392 24.23 -4.60 3.49
C GLY A 392 23.19 -3.49 3.54
N ASN A 393 22.14 -3.69 4.34
CA ASN A 393 21.09 -2.71 4.55
C ASN A 393 20.77 -2.57 6.03
N VAL A 394 20.52 -1.34 6.45
CA VAL A 394 20.01 -1.01 7.78
C VAL A 394 18.72 -0.22 7.61
N SER A 395 17.66 -0.67 8.27
CA SER A 395 16.36 -0.01 8.23
C SER A 395 15.89 0.28 9.65
N TYR A 396 15.69 1.57 9.96
CA TYR A 396 15.12 2.03 11.22
C TYR A 396 13.68 2.49 11.00
N PHE A 397 12.79 2.01 11.84
CA PHE A 397 11.40 2.43 11.92
C PHE A 397 11.11 3.00 13.30
N GLY A 398 10.73 4.26 13.35
CA GLY A 398 10.34 4.94 14.59
C GLY A 398 9.07 4.34 15.19
N LYS A 399 8.74 4.75 16.39
CA LYS A 399 7.50 4.33 17.04
C LYS A 399 6.27 4.76 16.22
N SER A 400 5.25 3.91 16.21
CA SER A 400 3.93 4.18 15.64
C SER A 400 2.85 3.97 16.69
N TYR A 401 1.61 4.33 16.38
CA TYR A 401 0.53 4.26 17.35
C TYR A 401 -0.57 3.31 16.88
N GLN A 402 -1.16 2.60 17.83
CA GLN A 402 -2.29 1.70 17.57
C GLN A 402 -3.58 2.49 17.35
N ASP A 403 -3.72 3.62 18.03
CA ASP A 403 -4.93 4.44 18.03
C ASP A 403 -4.63 5.92 17.75
N THR A 404 -5.65 6.65 17.33
CA THR A 404 -5.53 8.06 16.94
C THR A 404 -5.22 8.99 18.13
N GLN A 405 -5.51 8.57 19.36
CA GLN A 405 -5.29 9.32 20.59
C GLN A 405 -3.91 9.06 21.23
N LYS A 406 -3.11 8.18 20.61
CA LYS A 406 -1.77 7.78 21.10
C LYS A 406 -1.78 7.06 22.46
N GLN A 407 -2.87 6.40 22.80
CA GLN A 407 -2.96 5.66 24.06
C GLN A 407 -2.00 4.47 24.09
N TYR A 408 -1.83 3.82 22.94
CA TYR A 408 -0.94 2.66 22.79
C TYR A 408 0.06 2.90 21.68
N ALA A 409 1.33 2.60 21.97
CA ALA A 409 2.42 2.76 21.01
C ALA A 409 3.14 1.44 20.75
N PHE A 410 3.41 1.18 19.48
CA PHE A 410 4.35 0.15 19.05
C PHE A 410 5.77 0.72 19.14
N PRO A 411 6.73 -0.03 19.74
CA PRO A 411 8.09 0.42 19.86
C PRO A 411 8.78 0.57 18.50
N SER A 412 9.80 1.40 18.45
CA SER A 412 10.70 1.48 17.29
C SER A 412 11.56 0.23 17.18
N TYR A 413 12.03 -0.05 15.99
CA TYR A 413 12.95 -1.16 15.74
C TYR A 413 13.92 -0.86 14.60
N THR A 414 15.04 -1.57 14.60
CA THR A 414 16.06 -1.55 13.55
C THR A 414 16.26 -2.95 13.03
N LEU A 415 16.29 -3.10 11.72
CA LEU A 415 16.63 -4.34 11.02
C LEU A 415 17.94 -4.15 10.28
N VAL A 416 18.73 -5.21 10.24
CA VAL A 416 19.97 -5.27 9.47
C VAL A 416 19.92 -6.51 8.61
N ASP A 417 20.15 -6.33 7.31
CA ASP A 417 20.19 -7.38 6.31
C ASP A 417 21.54 -7.37 5.63
N VAL A 418 22.08 -8.55 5.32
CA VAL A 418 23.34 -8.70 4.59
C VAL A 418 23.18 -9.72 3.50
N GLY A 419 23.94 -9.57 2.42
CA GLY A 419 23.89 -10.51 1.32
C GLY A 419 25.14 -10.51 0.46
N ALA A 420 25.23 -11.52 -0.38
CA ALA A 420 26.29 -11.69 -1.37
C ALA A 420 25.68 -12.17 -2.70
N ARG A 421 26.18 -11.66 -3.79
CA ARG A 421 25.84 -12.10 -5.15
C ARG A 421 27.13 -12.43 -5.89
N TYR A 422 27.20 -13.62 -6.44
CA TYR A 422 28.32 -14.06 -7.26
C TYR A 422 27.86 -14.36 -8.68
N LYS A 423 28.46 -13.65 -9.64
CA LYS A 423 28.18 -13.79 -11.07
C LYS A 423 29.39 -14.36 -11.79
N THR A 424 29.22 -15.48 -12.49
CA THR A 424 30.30 -16.16 -13.20
C THR A 424 29.83 -16.71 -14.55
N LYS A 425 30.77 -16.96 -15.44
CA LYS A 425 30.50 -17.63 -16.72
C LYS A 425 30.55 -19.15 -16.56
N LEU A 426 29.57 -19.83 -17.12
CA LEU A 426 29.47 -21.28 -17.27
C LEU A 426 29.39 -21.60 -18.77
N GLY A 427 30.54 -21.67 -19.44
CA GLY A 427 30.61 -21.75 -20.90
C GLY A 427 30.04 -20.48 -21.55
N LYS A 428 28.98 -20.65 -22.36
CA LYS A 428 28.27 -19.51 -23.01
C LYS A 428 27.27 -18.84 -22.07
N ASN A 429 26.87 -19.52 -21.01
CA ASN A 429 25.82 -19.08 -20.09
C ASN A 429 26.38 -18.22 -18.95
N THR A 430 25.54 -17.51 -18.26
CA THR A 430 25.91 -16.77 -17.06
C THR A 430 25.16 -17.33 -15.86
N LEU A 431 25.90 -17.81 -14.86
CA LEU A 431 25.35 -18.22 -13.56
C LEU A 431 25.45 -17.06 -12.58
N THR A 432 24.33 -16.74 -11.93
CA THR A 432 24.26 -15.80 -10.82
C THR A 432 23.73 -16.53 -9.59
N VAL A 433 24.53 -16.59 -8.54
CA VAL A 433 24.13 -17.13 -7.24
C VAL A 433 24.04 -15.97 -6.26
N SER A 434 22.90 -15.84 -5.59
CA SER A 434 22.65 -14.82 -4.58
C SER A 434 22.26 -15.47 -3.26
N SER A 435 22.82 -14.98 -2.16
CA SER A 435 22.44 -15.38 -0.81
C SER A 435 22.20 -14.14 0.03
N SER A 436 21.23 -14.19 0.95
CA SER A 436 20.98 -13.13 1.91
C SER A 436 20.55 -13.66 3.26
N VAL A 437 20.84 -12.89 4.28
CA VAL A 437 20.36 -13.07 5.65
C VAL A 437 19.58 -11.82 6.02
N GLU A 438 18.28 -11.94 6.11
CA GLU A 438 17.38 -10.88 6.55
C GLU A 438 17.23 -10.94 8.07
N ASN A 439 17.06 -9.77 8.70
CA ASN A 439 17.00 -9.64 10.15
C ASN A 439 18.18 -10.34 10.84
N LEU A 440 19.40 -9.97 10.46
CA LEU A 440 20.65 -10.60 10.89
C LEU A 440 20.74 -10.82 12.40
N PHE A 441 20.25 -9.88 13.21
CA PHE A 441 20.31 -9.93 14.67
C PHE A 441 19.08 -10.61 15.30
N ASN A 442 18.21 -11.22 14.51
CA ASN A 442 16.98 -11.88 14.96
C ASN A 442 16.13 -10.97 15.87
N LYS A 443 15.97 -9.70 15.47
CA LYS A 443 15.19 -8.72 16.23
C LYS A 443 13.71 -9.10 16.21
N ASN A 444 13.09 -9.25 17.37
CA ASN A 444 11.64 -9.39 17.50
C ASN A 444 11.00 -8.00 17.39
N TYR A 445 9.98 -7.85 16.54
CA TYR A 445 9.31 -6.59 16.29
C TYR A 445 7.87 -6.79 15.85
N TRP A 446 7.08 -5.75 16.03
CA TRP A 446 5.72 -5.69 15.50
C TRP A 446 5.74 -5.02 14.13
N GLN A 447 5.32 -5.75 13.10
CA GLN A 447 5.04 -5.17 11.80
C GLN A 447 3.63 -4.59 11.82
N VAL A 448 3.57 -3.27 11.94
CA VAL A 448 2.30 -2.57 12.12
C VAL A 448 1.66 -2.31 10.76
N GLN A 449 0.37 -2.59 10.68
CA GLN A 449 -0.44 -2.31 9.50
C GLN A 449 -1.61 -1.41 9.89
N ARG A 450 -2.00 -0.56 8.95
CA ARG A 450 -3.17 0.27 9.13
C ARG A 450 -4.41 -0.62 9.07
N GLY A 451 -5.16 -0.63 10.16
CA GLY A 451 -6.48 -1.25 10.25
C GLY A 451 -7.57 -0.33 9.70
N GLN A 452 -8.78 -0.58 10.16
CA GLN A 452 -9.91 0.27 9.81
C GLN A 452 -9.92 1.51 10.74
N TYR A 453 -10.13 2.69 10.15
CA TYR A 453 -10.42 3.98 10.83
C TYR A 453 -9.36 4.45 11.83
N ASP A 454 -9.67 4.30 13.12
CA ASP A 454 -8.94 4.85 14.26
C ASP A 454 -7.95 3.86 14.90
N ARG A 455 -7.85 2.64 14.36
CA ARG A 455 -7.03 1.56 14.91
C ARG A 455 -6.12 0.94 13.88
N SER A 456 -4.96 0.50 14.34
CA SER A 456 -4.05 -0.37 13.61
C SER A 456 -4.06 -1.77 14.17
N PHE A 457 -3.56 -2.71 13.40
CA PHE A 457 -3.22 -4.04 13.85
C PHE A 457 -1.75 -4.32 13.53
N ALA A 458 -1.19 -5.30 14.18
CA ALA A 458 0.18 -5.69 13.95
C ALA A 458 0.27 -7.21 13.80
N VAL A 459 1.21 -7.63 13.01
CA VAL A 459 1.64 -9.04 12.91
C VAL A 459 3.05 -9.15 13.47
N VAL A 460 3.43 -10.33 13.93
CA VAL A 460 4.79 -10.60 14.36
C VAL A 460 5.71 -10.45 13.16
N GLY A 461 6.79 -9.70 13.32
CA GLY A 461 7.78 -9.51 12.27
C GLY A 461 8.53 -10.81 11.96
N MET A 462 9.03 -10.90 10.75
CA MET A 462 9.80 -12.08 10.29
C MET A 462 11.05 -12.29 11.16
N PRO A 463 11.34 -13.51 11.60
CA PRO A 463 12.58 -13.85 12.28
C PRO A 463 13.77 -13.73 11.32
N ARG A 464 14.98 -14.01 11.80
CA ARG A 464 16.14 -14.18 10.91
C ARG A 464 15.84 -15.22 9.84
N THR A 465 15.93 -14.78 8.59
CA THR A 465 15.57 -15.59 7.42
C THR A 465 16.75 -15.68 6.46
N TYR A 466 16.97 -16.85 5.90
CA TYR A 466 18.05 -17.12 4.96
C TYR A 466 17.46 -17.37 3.58
N TRP A 467 18.03 -16.72 2.57
CA TRP A 467 17.64 -16.91 1.18
C TRP A 467 18.81 -17.38 0.33
N LEU A 468 18.54 -18.28 -0.58
CA LEU A 468 19.46 -18.72 -1.62
C LEU A 468 18.72 -18.73 -2.96
N LYS A 469 19.27 -18.06 -3.95
CA LYS A 469 18.74 -18.01 -5.34
C LYS A 469 19.88 -18.38 -6.29
N ALA A 470 19.59 -19.22 -7.28
CA ALA A 470 20.43 -19.46 -8.44
C ALA A 470 19.66 -19.11 -9.70
N GLU A 471 20.32 -18.43 -10.63
CA GLU A 471 19.77 -17.97 -11.91
C GLU A 471 20.75 -18.27 -13.02
N LEU A 472 20.30 -18.90 -14.07
CA LEU A 472 21.11 -19.26 -15.23
C LEU A 472 20.54 -18.56 -16.47
N ASP A 473 21.33 -17.68 -17.08
CA ASP A 473 21.01 -17.03 -18.35
C ASP A 473 21.69 -17.79 -19.48
N PHE A 474 20.90 -18.25 -20.48
CA PHE A 474 21.39 -19.02 -21.64
C PHE A 474 21.25 -18.27 -22.96
#